data_0a1ccecf6e5c0b1ccc49bc6d93f2c4db
#
_entry.id   0a1ccecf6e5c0b1ccc49bc6d93f2c4db
#
_cell.length_a   1.000
_cell.length_b   1.000
_cell.length_c   1.000
_cell.angle_alpha   90.00
_cell.angle_beta   90.00
_cell.angle_gamma   90.00
#
_symmetry.space_group_name_H-M   'P 1'
#
loop_
_entity.id
_entity.type
_entity.pdbx_description
1 polymer ?
#
loop_
_entity_poly.entity_id
_entity_poly.type
_entity_poly.pdbx_seq_one_letter_code
_entity_poly.pdbx_strand_id
1 'polypeptide(L)'
;FSSLSFRNKVFLGTLCRALLKENLYEIAPYSGAEVILAPTDDLRTKIYSDLIHTQIIAVSPQSPLEAFPTDSEDFPNTFYTYKVTYFLNLVFPKNKQDLFTEILNPSYYSADYADEALELWKEIAVAECIEYLQYQLDKVNFEFTPGEKTYKTFEIILNDFSVSQIYGIIWRSVADASKLYLEKGISKKHAANSVIGACERYAERAKINGWDLTQYNRIKDIPQSTLSLFYFNRVLRIGDMGFRVPPTIV
;
A
#
# COMPACT_ATOMS: atom_id res chain seq x y z
N PHE A 1 6.22 -18.67 13.33
CA PHE A 1 5.17 -17.89 12.62
C PHE A 1 4.06 -17.47 13.59
N SER A 2 3.59 -18.36 14.47
CA SER A 2 2.50 -18.08 15.42
C SER A 2 2.77 -16.87 16.32
N SER A 3 4.02 -16.62 16.70
CA SER A 3 4.45 -15.51 17.57
C SER A 3 4.56 -14.15 16.87
N LEU A 4 4.39 -14.09 15.54
CA LEU A 4 4.45 -12.84 14.79
C LEU A 4 3.20 -12.00 15.04
N SER A 5 3.34 -10.66 15.03
CA SER A 5 2.20 -9.73 15.04
C SER A 5 1.31 -9.96 13.81
N PHE A 6 0.05 -9.56 13.89
CA PHE A 6 -0.87 -9.66 12.76
C PHE A 6 -0.32 -8.96 11.51
N ARG A 7 0.16 -7.75 11.65
CA ARG A 7 0.78 -6.98 10.56
C ARG A 7 1.93 -7.74 9.90
N ASN A 8 2.85 -8.28 10.69
CA ASN A 8 4.00 -9.01 10.16
C ASN A 8 3.60 -10.31 9.43
N LYS A 9 2.55 -11.00 9.89
CA LYS A 9 1.98 -12.16 9.18
C LYS A 9 1.45 -11.74 7.80
N VAL A 10 0.72 -10.63 7.73
CA VAL A 10 0.17 -10.10 6.46
C VAL A 10 1.30 -9.66 5.52
N PHE A 11 2.28 -8.93 6.01
CA PHE A 11 3.41 -8.46 5.20
C PHE A 11 4.26 -9.61 4.67
N LEU A 12 4.56 -10.59 5.52
CA LEU A 12 5.27 -11.79 5.11
C LEU A 12 4.49 -12.58 4.05
N GLY A 13 3.18 -12.77 4.26
CA GLY A 13 2.31 -13.44 3.29
C GLY A 13 2.27 -12.71 1.94
N THR A 14 2.28 -11.39 1.97
CA THR A 14 2.34 -10.55 0.76
C THR A 14 3.65 -10.76 0.00
N LEU A 15 4.80 -10.71 0.69
CA LEU A 15 6.11 -10.95 0.07
C LEU A 15 6.24 -12.37 -0.48
N CYS A 16 5.83 -13.37 0.30
CA CYS A 16 5.86 -14.76 -0.14
C CYS A 16 4.99 -14.98 -1.39
N ARG A 17 3.81 -14.37 -1.42
CA ARG A 17 2.90 -14.49 -2.57
C ARG A 17 3.47 -13.84 -3.83
N ALA A 18 4.19 -12.73 -3.69
CA ALA A 18 4.74 -11.98 -4.80
C ALA A 18 6.09 -12.51 -5.29
N LEU A 19 6.99 -12.89 -4.37
CA LEU A 19 8.42 -13.00 -4.65
C LEU A 19 9.10 -14.25 -4.07
N LEU A 20 8.34 -15.18 -3.45
CA LEU A 20 8.93 -16.41 -2.92
C LEU A 20 9.51 -17.26 -4.05
N LYS A 21 10.77 -17.65 -3.95
CA LYS A 21 11.43 -18.55 -4.90
C LYS A 21 10.97 -19.99 -4.72
N GLU A 22 11.16 -20.82 -5.73
CA GLU A 22 10.80 -22.25 -5.72
C GLU A 22 11.47 -23.06 -4.60
N ASN A 23 12.63 -22.59 -4.11
CA ASN A 23 13.34 -23.23 -3.00
C ASN A 23 12.60 -23.10 -1.65
N LEU A 24 11.52 -22.32 -1.60
CA LEU A 24 10.72 -22.06 -0.39
C LEU A 24 11.58 -21.53 0.78
N TYR A 25 12.59 -20.74 0.48
CA TYR A 25 13.53 -20.23 1.47
C TYR A 25 13.91 -18.77 1.21
N GLU A 26 13.87 -18.35 -0.05
CA GLU A 26 14.31 -17.03 -0.47
C GLU A 26 13.18 -16.23 -1.09
N ILE A 27 13.22 -14.93 -0.83
CA ILE A 27 12.41 -13.90 -1.49
C ILE A 27 13.28 -13.26 -2.57
N ALA A 28 12.81 -13.29 -3.81
CA ALA A 28 13.51 -12.69 -4.94
C ALA A 28 13.60 -11.15 -4.80
N PRO A 29 14.59 -10.48 -5.42
CA PRO A 29 14.61 -9.04 -5.52
C PRO A 29 13.33 -8.49 -6.13
N TYR A 30 12.85 -7.38 -5.61
CA TYR A 30 11.70 -6.66 -6.21
C TYR A 30 12.07 -6.01 -7.55
N SER A 31 13.34 -5.61 -7.70
CA SER A 31 13.87 -5.06 -8.94
C SER A 31 13.74 -6.07 -10.08
N GLY A 32 13.02 -5.69 -11.13
CA GLY A 32 12.74 -6.57 -12.28
C GLY A 32 11.54 -7.49 -12.11
N ALA A 33 10.83 -7.44 -10.99
CA ALA A 33 9.59 -8.18 -10.82
C ALA A 33 8.41 -7.45 -11.50
N GLU A 34 7.58 -8.17 -12.24
CA GLU A 34 6.36 -7.64 -12.89
C GLU A 34 5.16 -7.67 -11.92
N VAL A 35 5.37 -7.26 -10.67
CA VAL A 35 4.33 -7.26 -9.64
C VAL A 35 4.25 -5.91 -8.94
N ILE A 36 3.05 -5.48 -8.59
CA ILE A 36 2.83 -4.32 -7.73
C ILE A 36 2.63 -4.86 -6.31
N LEU A 37 3.65 -4.65 -5.45
CA LEU A 37 3.63 -5.19 -4.10
C LEU A 37 2.65 -4.42 -3.18
N ALA A 38 2.68 -3.09 -3.24
CA ALA A 38 1.82 -2.19 -2.47
C ALA A 38 1.40 -0.99 -3.34
N PRO A 39 0.31 -0.26 -3.00
CA PRO A 39 -0.18 0.86 -3.81
C PRO A 39 0.80 2.03 -3.91
N THR A 40 1.64 2.23 -2.89
CA THR A 40 2.65 3.30 -2.87
C THR A 40 4.02 2.76 -2.52
N ASP A 41 5.07 3.48 -2.96
CA ASP A 41 6.46 3.17 -2.63
C ASP A 41 6.73 3.26 -1.12
N ASP A 42 6.08 4.19 -0.44
CA ASP A 42 6.20 4.34 1.01
C ASP A 42 5.69 3.10 1.74
N LEU A 43 4.51 2.60 1.36
CA LEU A 43 3.96 1.39 1.97
C LEU A 43 4.78 0.14 1.60
N ARG A 44 5.30 0.07 0.37
CA ARG A 44 6.24 -0.99 -0.03
C ARG A 44 7.50 -0.96 0.83
N THR A 45 8.09 0.20 1.02
CA THR A 45 9.29 0.38 1.86
C THR A 45 9.01 -0.05 3.29
N LYS A 46 7.83 0.29 3.83
CA LYS A 46 7.40 -0.10 5.17
C LYS A 46 7.28 -1.62 5.32
N ILE A 47 6.75 -2.34 4.32
CA ILE A 47 6.71 -3.82 4.34
C ILE A 47 8.10 -4.40 4.57
N TYR A 48 9.10 -3.95 3.80
CA TYR A 48 10.47 -4.44 3.96
C TYR A 48 11.08 -4.00 5.30
N SER A 49 10.93 -2.73 5.66
CA SER A 49 11.47 -2.18 6.90
C SER A 49 10.97 -2.93 8.14
N ASP A 50 9.67 -3.17 8.24
CA ASP A 50 9.07 -3.87 9.38
C ASP A 50 9.57 -5.32 9.48
N LEU A 51 9.65 -6.04 8.35
CA LEU A 51 10.11 -7.41 8.33
C LEU A 51 11.63 -7.56 8.56
N ILE A 52 12.44 -6.60 8.12
CA ILE A 52 13.88 -6.55 8.39
C ILE A 52 14.13 -6.21 9.86
N HIS A 53 13.46 -5.17 10.38
CA HIS A 53 13.62 -4.72 11.76
C HIS A 53 13.23 -5.82 12.78
N THR A 54 12.19 -6.57 12.47
CA THR A 54 11.75 -7.72 13.29
C THR A 54 12.53 -9.00 12.99
N GLN A 55 13.54 -8.93 12.11
CA GLN A 55 14.39 -10.06 11.73
C GLN A 55 13.64 -11.27 11.15
N ILE A 56 12.46 -11.04 10.56
CA ILE A 56 11.68 -12.09 9.89
C ILE A 56 12.30 -12.43 8.54
N ILE A 57 12.85 -11.43 7.86
CA ILE A 57 13.69 -11.59 6.67
C ILE A 57 15.08 -11.01 6.93
N ALA A 58 16.09 -11.59 6.31
CA ALA A 58 17.45 -11.09 6.36
C ALA A 58 18.09 -11.16 4.98
N VAL A 59 19.06 -10.28 4.72
CA VAL A 59 19.75 -10.20 3.42
C VAL A 59 20.52 -11.50 3.17
N SER A 60 20.28 -12.10 2.01
CA SER A 60 20.99 -13.30 1.59
C SER A 60 22.43 -12.95 1.20
N PRO A 61 23.44 -13.76 1.65
CA PRO A 61 24.82 -13.62 1.17
C PRO A 61 24.97 -13.82 -0.35
N GLN A 62 23.97 -14.38 -1.00
CA GLN A 62 23.93 -14.59 -2.45
C GLN A 62 23.32 -13.38 -3.21
N SER A 63 23.07 -12.27 -2.52
CA SER A 63 22.61 -11.05 -3.16
C SER A 63 23.65 -10.52 -4.16
N PRO A 64 23.23 -9.98 -5.31
CA PRO A 64 24.16 -9.44 -6.30
C PRO A 64 24.92 -8.23 -5.74
N LEU A 65 26.19 -8.08 -6.13
CA LEU A 65 27.04 -7.01 -5.62
C LEU A 65 26.48 -5.61 -5.94
N GLU A 66 25.78 -5.45 -7.04
CA GLU A 66 25.13 -4.20 -7.45
C GLU A 66 23.96 -3.78 -6.51
N ALA A 67 23.55 -4.67 -5.62
CA ALA A 67 22.57 -4.35 -4.58
C ALA A 67 23.17 -3.56 -3.41
N PHE A 68 24.50 -3.41 -3.38
CA PHE A 68 25.22 -2.69 -2.34
C PHE A 68 25.94 -1.50 -2.93
N PRO A 69 25.84 -0.28 -2.34
CA PRO A 69 26.66 0.85 -2.73
C PRO A 69 28.11 0.58 -2.32
N THR A 70 28.97 0.36 -3.31
CA THR A 70 30.38 -0.03 -3.10
C THR A 70 31.26 1.11 -2.60
N ASP A 71 30.79 2.34 -2.69
CA ASP A 71 31.42 3.57 -2.20
C ASP A 71 30.97 3.96 -0.78
N SER A 72 30.11 3.16 -0.14
CA SER A 72 29.68 3.38 1.23
C SER A 72 30.74 2.90 2.24
N GLU A 73 31.05 3.74 3.23
CA GLU A 73 31.91 3.37 4.37
C GLU A 73 31.30 2.22 5.20
N ASP A 74 29.97 2.06 5.15
CA ASP A 74 29.22 1.02 5.89
C ASP A 74 29.00 -0.27 5.08
N PHE A 75 29.73 -0.48 3.99
CA PHE A 75 29.64 -1.74 3.25
C PHE A 75 30.05 -2.94 4.13
N PRO A 76 29.29 -4.05 4.15
CA PRO A 76 28.08 -4.38 3.39
C PRO A 76 26.76 -4.09 4.12
N ASN A 77 26.74 -3.27 5.16
CA ASN A 77 25.56 -3.03 6.00
C ASN A 77 24.53 -2.13 5.33
N THR A 78 24.95 -1.32 4.33
CA THR A 78 24.05 -0.48 3.52
C THR A 78 23.73 -1.21 2.21
N PHE A 79 22.45 -1.30 1.86
CA PHE A 79 21.98 -1.99 0.65
C PHE A 79 20.68 -1.38 0.11
N TYR A 80 20.45 -1.58 -1.18
CA TYR A 80 19.18 -1.23 -1.83
C TYR A 80 18.15 -2.33 -1.57
N THR A 81 17.18 -2.06 -0.71
CA THR A 81 16.15 -3.03 -0.24
C THR A 81 15.41 -3.75 -1.37
N TYR A 82 15.26 -3.08 -2.52
CA TYR A 82 14.56 -3.64 -3.68
C TYR A 82 15.47 -4.48 -4.62
N LYS A 83 16.79 -4.47 -4.40
CA LYS A 83 17.77 -5.20 -5.23
C LYS A 83 18.33 -6.47 -4.56
N VAL A 84 18.26 -6.56 -3.24
CA VAL A 84 18.79 -7.73 -2.51
C VAL A 84 17.82 -8.90 -2.58
N THR A 85 18.37 -10.11 -2.52
CA THR A 85 17.63 -11.32 -2.19
C THR A 85 17.54 -11.42 -0.67
N TYR A 86 16.39 -11.78 -0.15
CA TYR A 86 16.24 -12.06 1.28
C TYR A 86 16.07 -13.55 1.51
N PHE A 87 16.51 -14.04 2.65
CA PHE A 87 16.11 -15.35 3.15
C PHE A 87 15.11 -15.19 4.30
N LEU A 88 14.24 -16.18 4.43
CA LEU A 88 13.28 -16.26 5.51
C LEU A 88 13.98 -16.73 6.79
N ASN A 89 14.05 -15.83 7.78
CA ASN A 89 14.67 -16.13 9.08
C ASN A 89 13.60 -16.67 10.06
N LEU A 90 12.99 -17.78 9.69
CA LEU A 90 11.95 -18.45 10.45
C LEU A 90 12.42 -19.81 10.93
N VAL A 91 11.87 -20.25 12.04
CA VAL A 91 11.99 -21.66 12.47
C VAL A 91 11.05 -22.50 11.61
N PHE A 92 11.62 -23.32 10.74
CA PHE A 92 10.85 -24.18 9.87
C PHE A 92 10.43 -25.48 10.59
N PRO A 93 9.16 -25.89 10.49
CA PRO A 93 8.73 -27.20 10.92
C PRO A 93 9.34 -28.29 10.04
N LYS A 94 9.24 -29.57 10.45
CA LYS A 94 9.70 -30.69 9.64
C LYS A 94 9.09 -30.69 8.24
N ASN A 95 7.81 -30.37 8.14
CA ASN A 95 7.11 -30.16 6.87
C ASN A 95 7.00 -28.65 6.58
N LYS A 96 7.86 -28.13 5.71
CA LYS A 96 7.82 -26.73 5.30
C LYS A 96 6.53 -26.35 4.57
N GLN A 97 5.94 -27.30 3.86
CA GLN A 97 4.72 -27.09 3.09
C GLN A 97 3.55 -26.63 3.96
N ASP A 98 3.44 -27.15 5.19
CA ASP A 98 2.37 -26.77 6.12
C ASP A 98 2.50 -25.30 6.53
N LEU A 99 3.73 -24.84 6.80
CA LEU A 99 4.00 -23.44 7.11
C LEU A 99 3.62 -22.51 5.94
N PHE A 100 4.02 -22.85 4.72
CA PHE A 100 3.67 -22.03 3.55
C PHE A 100 2.20 -22.08 3.21
N THR A 101 1.52 -23.18 3.49
CA THR A 101 0.06 -23.27 3.37
C THR A 101 -0.60 -22.29 4.34
N GLU A 102 -0.12 -22.19 5.58
CA GLU A 102 -0.63 -21.21 6.56
C GLU A 102 -0.31 -19.76 6.18
N ILE A 103 0.93 -19.48 5.67
CA ILE A 103 1.33 -18.16 5.23
C ILE A 103 0.49 -17.68 4.03
N LEU A 104 0.29 -18.53 3.03
CA LEU A 104 -0.34 -18.16 1.75
C LEU A 104 -1.86 -18.28 1.75
N ASN A 105 -2.42 -19.10 2.64
CA ASN A 105 -3.87 -19.28 2.82
C ASN A 105 -4.23 -19.08 4.30
N PRO A 106 -4.14 -17.85 4.80
CA PRO A 106 -4.24 -17.56 6.22
C PRO A 106 -5.60 -17.94 6.80
N SER A 107 -5.55 -18.59 7.97
CA SER A 107 -6.70 -18.81 8.85
C SER A 107 -6.51 -18.17 10.23
N TYR A 108 -5.48 -17.32 10.35
CA TYR A 108 -5.07 -16.72 11.62
C TYR A 108 -5.85 -15.47 12.02
N TYR A 109 -6.71 -14.93 11.14
CA TYR A 109 -7.55 -13.80 11.52
C TYR A 109 -8.60 -14.23 12.54
N SER A 110 -8.70 -13.48 13.62
CA SER A 110 -9.70 -13.64 14.67
C SER A 110 -10.11 -12.28 15.22
N ALA A 111 -11.16 -12.22 16.02
CA ALA A 111 -11.64 -10.99 16.65
C ALA A 111 -10.56 -10.30 17.52
N ASP A 112 -9.57 -11.04 18.02
CA ASP A 112 -8.47 -10.47 18.82
C ASP A 112 -7.59 -9.52 18.01
N TYR A 113 -7.60 -9.63 16.67
CA TYR A 113 -6.84 -8.77 15.76
C TYR A 113 -7.69 -7.66 15.12
N ALA A 114 -8.94 -7.47 15.54
CA ALA A 114 -9.88 -6.55 14.86
C ALA A 114 -9.33 -5.12 14.77
N ASP A 115 -8.73 -4.60 15.82
CA ASP A 115 -8.16 -3.25 15.85
C ASP A 115 -6.93 -3.13 14.94
N GLU A 116 -5.98 -4.09 15.02
CA GLU A 116 -4.81 -4.12 14.13
C GLU A 116 -5.22 -4.28 12.66
N ALA A 117 -6.26 -5.07 12.42
CA ALA A 117 -6.81 -5.24 11.08
C ALA A 117 -7.45 -3.95 10.55
N LEU A 118 -8.23 -3.25 11.37
CA LEU A 118 -8.80 -1.98 10.99
C LEU A 118 -7.73 -0.92 10.67
N GLU A 119 -6.68 -0.85 11.48
CA GLU A 119 -5.53 0.05 11.22
C GLU A 119 -4.84 -0.27 9.89
N LEU A 120 -4.56 -1.55 9.63
CA LEU A 120 -3.94 -1.97 8.38
C LEU A 120 -4.87 -1.72 7.18
N TRP A 121 -6.19 -1.92 7.33
CA TRP A 121 -7.15 -1.57 6.28
C TRP A 121 -7.10 -0.08 5.95
N LYS A 122 -7.13 0.79 6.97
CA LYS A 122 -7.02 2.25 6.78
C LYS A 122 -5.73 2.62 6.06
N GLU A 123 -4.61 2.03 6.44
CA GLU A 123 -3.32 2.29 5.82
C GLU A 123 -3.30 1.89 4.32
N ILE A 124 -3.82 0.72 3.99
CA ILE A 124 -3.96 0.27 2.59
C ILE A 124 -4.90 1.21 1.83
N ALA A 125 -6.05 1.57 2.41
CA ALA A 125 -7.04 2.44 1.79
C ALA A 125 -6.48 3.85 1.52
N VAL A 126 -5.72 4.43 2.45
CA VAL A 126 -5.00 5.70 2.25
C VAL A 126 -4.02 5.59 1.11
N ALA A 127 -3.23 4.52 1.07
CA ALA A 127 -2.26 4.29 0.01
C ALA A 127 -2.93 4.15 -1.38
N GLU A 128 -4.07 3.45 -1.48
CA GLU A 128 -4.86 3.36 -2.72
C GLU A 128 -5.42 4.73 -3.15
N CYS A 129 -5.84 5.58 -2.20
CA CYS A 129 -6.28 6.96 -2.51
C CYS A 129 -5.11 7.81 -3.04
N ILE A 130 -3.92 7.68 -2.45
CA ILE A 130 -2.72 8.42 -2.87
C ILE A 130 -2.26 7.95 -4.26
N GLU A 131 -2.22 6.65 -4.52
CA GLU A 131 -1.92 6.08 -5.83
C GLU A 131 -2.86 6.64 -6.91
N TYR A 132 -4.16 6.67 -6.64
CA TYR A 132 -5.13 7.23 -7.57
C TYR A 132 -4.98 8.75 -7.74
N LEU A 133 -4.67 9.48 -6.68
CA LEU A 133 -4.39 10.92 -6.74
C LEU A 133 -3.20 11.21 -7.66
N GLN A 134 -2.09 10.49 -7.47
CA GLN A 134 -0.89 10.63 -8.29
C GLN A 134 -1.20 10.33 -9.76
N TYR A 135 -1.89 9.22 -10.03
CA TYR A 135 -2.33 8.87 -11.37
C TYR A 135 -3.17 9.98 -12.04
N GLN A 136 -4.11 10.61 -11.31
CA GLN A 136 -4.93 11.68 -11.87
C GLN A 136 -4.13 12.97 -12.10
N LEU A 137 -3.18 13.29 -11.23
CA LEU A 137 -2.31 14.45 -11.38
C LEU A 137 -1.32 14.27 -12.54
N ASP A 138 -0.79 13.07 -12.73
CA ASP A 138 0.08 12.74 -13.86
C ASP A 138 -0.62 12.92 -15.20
N LYS A 139 -1.90 12.55 -15.30
CA LYS A 139 -2.71 12.76 -16.52
C LYS A 139 -2.83 14.21 -16.94
N VAL A 140 -2.74 15.14 -16.00
CA VAL A 140 -2.79 16.58 -16.26
C VAL A 140 -1.41 17.23 -16.19
N ASN A 141 -0.35 16.43 -16.12
CA ASN A 141 1.05 16.86 -15.99
C ASN A 141 1.30 17.83 -14.80
N PHE A 142 0.71 17.50 -13.66
CA PHE A 142 0.94 18.19 -12.40
C PHE A 142 1.84 17.35 -11.51
N GLU A 143 3.06 17.80 -11.28
CA GLU A 143 3.98 17.17 -10.34
C GLU A 143 3.51 17.37 -8.90
N PHE A 144 3.44 16.29 -8.14
CA PHE A 144 2.97 16.31 -6.76
C PHE A 144 3.70 15.24 -5.94
N THR A 145 4.18 15.64 -4.77
CA THR A 145 4.73 14.72 -3.77
C THR A 145 3.79 14.71 -2.56
N PRO A 146 3.20 13.56 -2.21
CA PRO A 146 2.38 13.44 -1.02
C PRO A 146 3.17 13.83 0.23
N GLY A 147 2.60 14.69 1.06
CA GLY A 147 3.15 15.06 2.36
C GLY A 147 2.20 14.66 3.48
N GLU A 148 2.60 14.90 4.73
CA GLU A 148 1.83 14.53 5.93
C GLU A 148 0.36 14.97 5.86
N LYS A 149 0.11 16.18 5.34
CA LYS A 149 -1.26 16.68 5.16
C LYS A 149 -2.08 15.79 4.22
N THR A 150 -1.48 15.24 3.17
CA THR A 150 -2.17 14.34 2.21
C THR A 150 -2.66 13.08 2.91
N TYR A 151 -1.79 12.43 3.67
CA TYR A 151 -2.12 11.23 4.44
C TYR A 151 -3.24 11.52 5.43
N LYS A 152 -3.10 12.53 6.27
CA LYS A 152 -4.12 12.93 7.27
C LYS A 152 -5.47 13.27 6.64
N THR A 153 -5.47 13.95 5.49
CA THR A 153 -6.72 14.28 4.80
C THR A 153 -7.46 13.02 4.38
N PHE A 154 -6.79 12.04 3.77
CA PHE A 154 -7.46 10.80 3.38
C PHE A 154 -7.83 9.92 4.56
N GLU A 155 -7.05 9.87 5.64
CA GLU A 155 -7.44 9.20 6.89
C GLU A 155 -8.76 9.75 7.45
N ILE A 156 -8.93 11.08 7.44
CA ILE A 156 -10.16 11.73 7.91
C ILE A 156 -11.33 11.39 6.98
N ILE A 157 -11.14 11.50 5.67
CA ILE A 157 -12.23 11.28 4.69
C ILE A 157 -12.67 9.80 4.72
N LEU A 158 -11.76 8.86 4.93
CA LEU A 158 -12.04 7.42 5.01
C LEU A 158 -12.92 7.02 6.21
N ASN A 159 -13.10 7.87 7.21
CA ASN A 159 -14.06 7.60 8.28
C ASN A 159 -15.52 7.64 7.81
N ASP A 160 -15.80 8.33 6.70
CA ASP A 160 -17.15 8.54 6.20
C ASP A 160 -17.36 7.96 4.79
N PHE A 161 -16.29 7.83 3.99
CA PHE A 161 -16.35 7.44 2.59
C PHE A 161 -15.41 6.28 2.26
N SER A 162 -15.84 5.42 1.36
CA SER A 162 -15.02 4.33 0.82
C SER A 162 -13.96 4.85 -0.16
N VAL A 163 -12.92 4.06 -0.41
CA VAL A 163 -11.92 4.36 -1.46
C VAL A 163 -12.60 4.59 -2.81
N SER A 164 -13.61 3.79 -3.13
CA SER A 164 -14.42 3.88 -4.35
C SER A 164 -15.12 5.25 -4.51
N GLN A 165 -15.62 5.82 -3.42
CA GLN A 165 -16.25 7.17 -3.41
C GLN A 165 -15.18 8.28 -3.43
N ILE A 166 -14.06 8.06 -2.73
CA ILE A 166 -12.94 9.01 -2.69
C ILE A 166 -12.30 9.17 -4.07
N TYR A 167 -12.29 8.14 -4.90
CA TYR A 167 -11.87 8.26 -6.31
C TYR A 167 -12.67 9.35 -7.05
N GLY A 168 -13.97 9.41 -6.84
CA GLY A 168 -14.82 10.47 -7.40
C GLY A 168 -14.49 11.87 -6.85
N ILE A 169 -14.20 11.97 -5.56
CA ILE A 169 -13.76 13.22 -4.91
C ILE A 169 -12.44 13.69 -5.52
N ILE A 170 -11.45 12.80 -5.64
CA ILE A 170 -10.14 13.09 -6.22
C ILE A 170 -10.28 13.55 -7.67
N TRP A 171 -10.99 12.77 -8.50
CA TRP A 171 -11.19 13.10 -9.91
C TRP A 171 -11.78 14.51 -10.09
N ARG A 172 -12.80 14.84 -9.33
CA ARG A 172 -13.42 16.18 -9.38
C ARG A 172 -12.47 17.27 -8.91
N SER A 173 -11.75 17.03 -7.83
CA SER A 173 -10.81 18.01 -7.28
C SER A 173 -9.63 18.30 -8.23
N VAL A 174 -9.16 17.29 -8.96
CA VAL A 174 -8.13 17.47 -9.99
C VAL A 174 -8.69 18.22 -11.20
N ALA A 175 -9.92 17.95 -11.62
CA ALA A 175 -10.57 18.67 -12.70
C ALA A 175 -10.76 20.17 -12.34
N ASP A 176 -11.18 20.47 -11.11
CA ASP A 176 -11.33 21.85 -10.62
C ASP A 176 -9.98 22.58 -10.55
N ALA A 177 -8.91 21.90 -10.10
CA ALA A 177 -7.56 22.44 -10.07
C ALA A 177 -7.01 22.72 -11.49
N SER A 178 -7.29 21.83 -12.45
CA SER A 178 -6.91 22.00 -13.86
C SER A 178 -7.61 23.20 -14.48
N LYS A 179 -8.90 23.38 -14.19
CA LYS A 179 -9.67 24.54 -14.61
C LYS A 179 -9.09 25.83 -14.02
N LEU A 180 -8.79 25.83 -12.72
CA LEU A 180 -8.19 26.98 -12.04
C LEU A 180 -6.82 27.35 -12.64
N TYR A 181 -5.99 26.36 -12.99
CA TYR A 181 -4.73 26.57 -13.66
C TYR A 181 -4.89 27.27 -15.02
N LEU A 182 -5.85 26.82 -15.84
CA LEU A 182 -6.11 27.37 -17.16
C LEU A 182 -6.72 28.78 -17.11
N GLU A 183 -7.66 29.03 -16.18
CA GLU A 183 -8.37 30.30 -16.11
C GLU A 183 -7.60 31.42 -15.40
N LYS A 184 -6.82 31.07 -14.35
CA LYS A 184 -6.16 32.07 -13.50
C LYS A 184 -4.64 32.15 -13.69
N GLY A 185 -4.05 31.32 -14.55
CA GLY A 185 -2.61 31.35 -14.83
C GLY A 185 -1.73 31.09 -13.61
N ILE A 186 -2.24 30.35 -12.61
CA ILE A 186 -1.42 29.95 -11.45
C ILE A 186 -0.40 28.89 -11.86
N SER A 187 0.67 28.70 -11.07
CA SER A 187 1.64 27.65 -11.37
C SER A 187 1.05 26.25 -11.25
N LYS A 188 1.56 25.28 -12.01
CA LYS A 188 1.19 23.86 -11.91
C LYS A 188 1.34 23.34 -10.48
N LYS A 189 2.42 23.68 -9.79
CA LYS A 189 2.68 23.30 -8.40
C LYS A 189 1.59 23.84 -7.46
N HIS A 190 1.13 25.08 -7.67
CA HIS A 190 0.05 25.64 -6.87
C HIS A 190 -1.28 24.92 -7.16
N ALA A 191 -1.59 24.63 -8.42
CA ALA A 191 -2.76 23.88 -8.81
C ALA A 191 -2.75 22.46 -8.17
N ALA A 192 -1.65 21.73 -8.29
CA ALA A 192 -1.48 20.41 -7.68
C ALA A 192 -1.70 20.44 -6.15
N ASN A 193 -1.06 21.36 -5.45
CA ASN A 193 -1.18 21.50 -4.00
C ASN A 193 -2.61 21.90 -3.55
N SER A 194 -3.39 22.55 -4.41
CA SER A 194 -4.77 22.94 -4.08
C SER A 194 -5.74 21.77 -4.04
N VAL A 195 -5.39 20.63 -4.69
CA VAL A 195 -6.25 19.44 -4.81
C VAL A 195 -6.59 18.86 -3.44
N ILE A 196 -5.64 18.76 -2.52
CA ILE A 196 -5.87 18.16 -1.20
C ILE A 196 -6.93 18.96 -0.40
N GLY A 197 -6.81 20.29 -0.37
CA GLY A 197 -7.80 21.14 0.27
C GLY A 197 -9.15 21.13 -0.48
N ALA A 198 -9.17 20.86 -1.78
CA ALA A 198 -10.40 20.67 -2.53
C ALA A 198 -11.10 19.35 -2.17
N CYS A 199 -10.33 18.25 -2.04
CA CYS A 199 -10.85 16.96 -1.57
C CYS A 199 -11.49 17.08 -0.18
N GLU A 200 -10.78 17.73 0.75
CA GLU A 200 -11.27 17.96 2.12
C GLU A 200 -12.61 18.72 2.12
N ARG A 201 -12.68 19.87 1.46
CA ARG A 201 -13.91 20.66 1.36
C ARG A 201 -15.04 19.94 0.66
N TYR A 202 -14.74 19.15 -0.37
CA TYR A 202 -15.79 18.39 -1.08
C TYR A 202 -16.35 17.28 -0.19
N ALA A 203 -15.49 16.52 0.48
CA ALA A 203 -15.90 15.47 1.43
C ALA A 203 -16.74 16.04 2.58
N GLU A 204 -16.31 17.16 3.17
CA GLU A 204 -17.05 17.85 4.23
C GLU A 204 -18.45 18.27 3.77
N ARG A 205 -18.57 18.89 2.58
CA ARG A 205 -19.87 19.27 2.02
C ARG A 205 -20.74 18.05 1.74
N ALA A 206 -20.17 16.98 1.20
CA ALA A 206 -20.91 15.76 0.92
C ALA A 206 -21.48 15.15 2.22
N LYS A 207 -20.66 15.11 3.28
CA LYS A 207 -21.08 14.65 4.62
C LYS A 207 -22.20 15.51 5.20
N ILE A 208 -22.04 16.84 5.24
CA ILE A 208 -23.00 17.78 5.82
C ILE A 208 -24.35 17.71 5.09
N ASN A 209 -24.34 17.59 3.76
CA ASN A 209 -25.55 17.57 2.95
C ASN A 209 -26.12 16.16 2.73
N GLY A 210 -25.50 15.12 3.29
CA GLY A 210 -25.93 13.73 3.13
C GLY A 210 -25.90 13.25 1.68
N TRP A 211 -24.91 13.67 0.88
CA TRP A 211 -24.83 13.26 -0.52
C TRP A 211 -24.50 11.78 -0.66
N ASP A 212 -25.24 11.07 -1.48
CA ASP A 212 -24.89 9.74 -1.92
C ASP A 212 -23.86 9.84 -3.06
N LEU A 213 -22.59 9.66 -2.70
CA LEU A 213 -21.49 9.75 -3.67
C LEU A 213 -21.41 8.49 -4.53
N THR A 214 -21.33 8.71 -5.85
CA THR A 214 -21.16 7.64 -6.82
C THR A 214 -19.88 6.83 -6.52
N GLN A 215 -20.02 5.53 -6.48
CA GLN A 215 -18.90 4.60 -6.36
C GLN A 215 -18.20 4.41 -7.71
N TYR A 216 -16.90 4.63 -7.74
CA TYR A 216 -16.04 4.38 -8.90
C TYR A 216 -15.51 2.96 -8.87
N ASN A 217 -15.18 2.43 -10.03
CA ASN A 217 -14.49 1.14 -10.13
C ASN A 217 -12.98 1.34 -10.07
N ARG A 218 -12.26 0.28 -9.69
CA ARG A 218 -10.81 0.21 -9.91
C ARG A 218 -10.51 0.39 -11.39
N ILE A 219 -9.44 1.09 -11.70
CA ILE A 219 -9.03 1.34 -13.09
C ILE A 219 -7.94 0.33 -13.50
N LYS A 220 -7.93 -0.01 -14.78
CA LYS A 220 -7.00 -1.02 -15.31
C LYS A 220 -5.55 -0.56 -15.30
N ASP A 221 -5.33 0.75 -15.44
CA ASP A 221 -3.98 1.34 -15.53
C ASP A 221 -3.24 1.31 -14.18
N ILE A 222 -3.97 1.21 -13.06
CA ILE A 222 -3.43 1.00 -11.72
C ILE A 222 -4.06 -0.27 -11.12
N PRO A 223 -3.54 -1.45 -11.45
CA PRO A 223 -4.10 -2.70 -10.96
C PRO A 223 -3.91 -2.83 -9.45
N GLN A 224 -4.82 -3.55 -8.81
CA GLN A 224 -4.79 -3.77 -7.38
C GLN A 224 -3.48 -4.45 -6.95
N SER A 225 -2.81 -3.91 -5.94
CA SER A 225 -1.53 -4.43 -5.44
C SER A 225 -1.66 -5.82 -4.79
N THR A 226 -0.55 -6.54 -4.72
CA THR A 226 -0.49 -7.86 -4.06
C THR A 226 -0.91 -7.78 -2.60
N LEU A 227 -0.48 -6.73 -1.87
CA LEU A 227 -0.91 -6.50 -0.49
C LEU A 227 -2.42 -6.37 -0.38
N SER A 228 -3.02 -5.52 -1.18
CA SER A 228 -4.48 -5.29 -1.16
C SER A 228 -5.25 -6.55 -1.53
N LEU A 229 -4.83 -7.26 -2.60
CA LEU A 229 -5.42 -8.54 -3.00
C LEU A 229 -5.31 -9.61 -1.90
N PHE A 230 -4.13 -9.77 -1.32
CA PHE A 230 -3.90 -10.77 -0.28
C PHE A 230 -4.70 -10.43 0.97
N TYR A 231 -4.65 -9.17 1.40
CA TYR A 231 -5.31 -8.72 2.62
C TYR A 231 -6.83 -8.87 2.55
N PHE A 232 -7.47 -8.32 1.52
CA PHE A 232 -8.93 -8.33 1.42
C PHE A 232 -9.51 -9.68 1.00
N ASN A 233 -8.81 -10.43 0.11
CA ASN A 233 -9.37 -11.68 -0.42
C ASN A 233 -8.98 -12.92 0.39
N ARG A 234 -7.83 -12.91 1.10
CA ARG A 234 -7.32 -14.09 1.79
C ARG A 234 -7.35 -13.96 3.31
N VAL A 235 -6.94 -12.80 3.83
CA VAL A 235 -6.90 -12.56 5.28
C VAL A 235 -8.28 -12.24 5.81
N LEU A 236 -8.89 -11.13 5.39
CA LEU A 236 -10.22 -10.70 5.84
C LEU A 236 -11.37 -11.41 5.12
N ARG A 237 -11.15 -11.90 3.91
CA ARG A 237 -12.14 -12.57 3.07
C ARG A 237 -13.38 -11.73 2.75
N ILE A 238 -13.21 -10.41 2.68
CA ILE A 238 -14.27 -9.44 2.36
C ILE A 238 -14.25 -9.02 0.88
N GLY A 239 -13.21 -9.39 0.13
CA GLY A 239 -13.11 -9.13 -1.30
C GLY A 239 -13.19 -7.64 -1.64
N ASP A 240 -14.05 -7.30 -2.60
CA ASP A 240 -14.24 -5.92 -3.10
C ASP A 240 -14.86 -4.97 -2.06
N MET A 241 -15.40 -5.49 -0.95
CA MET A 241 -15.87 -4.64 0.15
C MET A 241 -14.72 -3.79 0.73
N GLY A 242 -13.47 -4.31 0.72
CA GLY A 242 -12.29 -3.54 1.12
C GLY A 242 -12.10 -2.23 0.35
N PHE A 243 -12.68 -2.10 -0.83
CA PHE A 243 -12.67 -0.92 -1.68
C PHE A 243 -13.97 -0.12 -1.64
N ARG A 244 -15.13 -0.80 -1.46
CA ARG A 244 -16.46 -0.21 -1.63
C ARG A 244 -17.13 0.25 -0.34
N VAL A 245 -16.59 -0.12 0.81
CA VAL A 245 -17.11 0.37 2.10
C VAL A 245 -16.01 1.12 2.85
N PRO A 246 -16.35 2.10 3.71
CA PRO A 246 -15.38 2.72 4.59
C PRO A 246 -14.75 1.67 5.51
N PRO A 247 -13.45 1.81 5.87
CA PRO A 247 -12.80 0.91 6.80
C PRO A 247 -13.59 0.81 8.12
N THR A 248 -13.94 -0.41 8.50
CA THR A 248 -14.70 -0.72 9.71
C THR A 248 -14.22 -2.03 10.34
N ILE A 249 -14.59 -2.28 11.58
CA ILE A 249 -14.32 -3.56 12.24
C ILE A 249 -15.10 -4.68 11.53
N VAL A 250 -14.41 -5.79 11.22
CA VAL A 250 -14.92 -6.96 10.49
C VAL A 250 -15.03 -8.15 11.43
#